data_0c7083c1c3d3624fde5134dfabe9172c
#
_entry.id   0c7083c1c3d3624fde5134dfabe9172c
#
_cell.length_a   1.000
_cell.length_b   1.000
_cell.length_c   1.000
_cell.angle_alpha   90.00
_cell.angle_beta   90.00
_cell.angle_gamma   90.00
#
_symmetry.space_group_name_H-M   'P 1'
#
loop_
_entity.id
_entity.type
_entity.pdbx_description
1 polymer ?
#
loop_
_entity_poly.entity_id
_entity_poly.type
_entity_poly.pdbx_seq_one_letter_code
_entity_poly.pdbx_strand_id
1 'polypeptide(L)'
;MISGNHDSAPRIDCFRKVLSRQNVYMVGQPPRMETEYIEKVVLKDEYGKVNFYLLPFVKPSMVKQVVGVDENGNNLSYNETLHRLIGREKINSDERNVLVSHQFYLPVGKKADEIERMESEICTVGNIDEISADVLEIFDYAALGHIHKPMKAGSELYRYCGTPLACSVSEAQQQKGIIMVEMGVKGEVKTTILPLEPLRQVKVVKGTLEEVLKESCKDYVTV
;
A
#
# COMPACT_ATOMS: atom_id res chain seq x y z
N MET A 1 3.19 -10.95 2.00
CA MET A 1 2.46 -10.03 2.91
C MET A 1 3.45 -9.09 3.57
N ILE A 2 3.08 -7.84 3.79
CA ILE A 2 3.88 -6.82 4.50
C ILE A 2 3.07 -6.24 5.66
N SER A 3 3.72 -5.61 6.64
CA SER A 3 3.05 -4.84 7.67
C SER A 3 2.65 -3.45 7.18
N GLY A 4 1.48 -2.99 7.60
CA GLY A 4 1.04 -1.62 7.49
C GLY A 4 1.37 -0.80 8.76
N ASN A 5 0.92 0.46 8.77
CA ASN A 5 1.16 1.40 9.87
C ASN A 5 0.38 1.08 11.15
N HIS A 6 -0.67 0.26 11.08
CA HIS A 6 -1.46 -0.22 12.21
C HIS A 6 -0.98 -1.56 12.76
N ASP A 7 -0.06 -2.25 12.07
CA ASP A 7 0.39 -3.56 12.43
C ASP A 7 1.53 -3.54 13.45
N SER A 8 1.64 -4.62 14.23
CA SER A 8 2.83 -4.88 15.01
C SER A 8 3.89 -5.56 14.14
N ALA A 9 4.78 -4.78 13.54
CA ALA A 9 5.84 -5.25 12.65
C ALA A 9 6.66 -6.43 13.25
N PRO A 10 7.07 -6.43 14.56
CA PRO A 10 7.77 -7.56 15.14
C PRO A 10 6.93 -8.83 15.23
N ARG A 11 5.61 -8.72 15.44
CA ARG A 11 4.71 -9.90 15.47
C ARG A 11 4.55 -10.53 14.10
N ILE A 12 4.44 -9.73 13.05
CA ILE A 12 4.40 -10.22 11.67
C ILE A 12 5.70 -10.92 11.32
N ASP A 13 6.83 -10.40 11.75
CA ASP A 13 8.15 -10.92 11.40
C ASP A 13 8.53 -12.20 12.18
N CYS A 14 7.88 -12.47 13.32
CA CYS A 14 8.34 -13.55 14.21
C CYS A 14 8.25 -14.96 13.57
N PHE A 15 7.30 -15.21 12.68
CA PHE A 15 7.14 -16.47 11.97
C PHE A 15 7.70 -16.50 10.54
N ARG A 16 8.28 -15.40 10.08
CA ARG A 16 8.77 -15.21 8.71
C ARG A 16 9.60 -16.38 8.20
N LYS A 17 10.60 -16.82 8.97
CA LYS A 17 11.50 -17.92 8.58
C LYS A 17 10.82 -19.29 8.49
N VAL A 18 9.79 -19.51 9.29
CA VAL A 18 9.03 -20.77 9.27
C VAL A 18 8.08 -20.78 8.09
N LEU A 19 7.35 -19.69 7.88
CA LEU A 19 6.35 -19.55 6.83
C LEU A 19 6.97 -19.51 5.42
N SER A 20 8.16 -18.93 5.27
CA SER A 20 8.86 -18.91 3.98
C SER A 20 9.16 -20.31 3.44
N ARG A 21 9.35 -21.31 4.32
CA ARG A 21 9.49 -22.73 3.92
C ARG A 21 8.21 -23.33 3.33
N GLN A 22 7.08 -22.69 3.55
CA GLN A 22 5.76 -23.04 3.01
C GLN A 22 5.33 -22.10 1.88
N ASN A 23 6.28 -21.36 1.28
CA ASN A 23 6.03 -20.36 0.25
C ASN A 23 5.10 -19.21 0.69
N VAL A 24 5.03 -18.94 1.99
CA VAL A 24 4.32 -17.80 2.56
C VAL A 24 5.36 -16.76 3.00
N TYR A 25 5.45 -15.68 2.27
CA TYR A 25 6.42 -14.63 2.51
C TYR A 25 5.79 -13.47 3.28
N MET A 26 6.33 -13.20 4.48
CA MET A 26 5.86 -12.14 5.37
C MET A 26 7.04 -11.24 5.75
N VAL A 27 6.87 -9.93 5.64
CA VAL A 27 7.89 -8.94 6.01
C VAL A 27 7.25 -7.89 6.90
N GLY A 28 7.68 -7.85 8.17
CA GLY A 28 7.18 -6.89 9.14
C GLY A 28 8.05 -5.64 9.24
N GLN A 29 9.35 -5.77 9.03
CA GLN A 29 10.30 -4.69 9.30
C GLN A 29 11.07 -4.30 8.04
N PRO A 30 11.26 -2.97 7.81
CA PRO A 30 12.13 -2.49 6.73
C PRO A 30 13.61 -2.78 7.05
N PRO A 31 14.52 -2.58 6.08
CA PRO A 31 15.96 -2.63 6.31
C PRO A 31 16.38 -1.72 7.46
N ARG A 32 17.29 -2.18 8.33
CA ARG A 32 17.77 -1.45 9.51
C ARG A 32 19.24 -1.10 9.46
N MET A 33 20.01 -1.81 8.66
CA MET A 33 21.44 -1.63 8.49
C MET A 33 21.78 -1.35 7.02
N GLU A 34 22.87 -0.65 6.78
CA GLU A 34 23.36 -0.33 5.44
C GLU A 34 23.54 -1.55 4.53
N THR A 35 23.85 -2.70 5.13
CA THR A 35 24.02 -3.98 4.41
C THR A 35 22.72 -4.68 4.04
N GLU A 36 21.60 -4.22 4.58
CA GLU A 36 20.28 -4.78 4.33
C GLU A 36 19.60 -4.04 3.17
N TYR A 37 18.85 -4.79 2.37
CA TYR A 37 18.05 -4.32 1.25
C TYR A 37 16.58 -4.65 1.48
N ILE A 38 15.69 -4.08 0.66
CA ILE A 38 14.29 -4.45 0.63
C ILE A 38 14.19 -5.96 0.34
N GLU A 39 13.38 -6.67 1.12
CA GLU A 39 13.21 -8.11 0.92
C GLU A 39 12.71 -8.41 -0.48
N LYS A 40 13.46 -9.22 -1.20
CA LYS A 40 13.14 -9.64 -2.56
C LYS A 40 12.79 -11.10 -2.63
N VAL A 41 11.59 -11.40 -3.11
CA VAL A 41 11.14 -12.77 -3.42
C VAL A 41 11.13 -12.93 -4.94
N VAL A 42 11.82 -13.94 -5.44
CA VAL A 42 11.89 -14.23 -6.86
C VAL A 42 11.02 -15.45 -7.16
N LEU A 43 10.00 -15.26 -7.98
CA LEU A 43 9.19 -16.32 -8.56
C LEU A 43 9.54 -16.47 -10.04
N LYS A 44 9.14 -17.59 -10.64
CA LYS A 44 9.42 -17.88 -12.06
C LYS A 44 8.22 -18.57 -12.69
N ASP A 45 7.86 -18.10 -13.87
CA ASP A 45 6.86 -18.71 -14.75
C ASP A 45 7.41 -18.93 -16.16
N GLU A 46 6.54 -19.19 -17.15
CA GLU A 46 6.90 -19.38 -18.56
C GLU A 46 7.54 -18.16 -19.22
N TYR A 47 7.27 -16.94 -18.71
CA TYR A 47 7.82 -15.67 -19.20
C TYR A 47 9.12 -15.26 -18.50
N GLY A 48 9.62 -16.08 -17.56
CA GLY A 48 10.86 -15.83 -16.83
C GLY A 48 10.66 -15.43 -15.37
N LYS A 49 11.58 -14.63 -14.83
CA LYS A 49 11.53 -14.21 -13.43
C LYS A 49 10.58 -13.06 -13.21
N VAL A 50 9.92 -13.09 -12.04
CA VAL A 50 9.19 -11.96 -11.45
C VAL A 50 9.80 -11.69 -10.06
N ASN A 51 10.32 -10.50 -9.86
CA ASN A 51 10.93 -10.06 -8.62
C ASN A 51 9.90 -9.26 -7.81
N PHE A 52 9.52 -9.74 -6.65
CA PHE A 52 8.64 -9.03 -5.72
C PHE A 52 9.47 -8.36 -4.64
N TYR A 53 9.45 -7.06 -4.58
CA TYR A 53 10.08 -6.25 -3.53
C TYR A 53 9.04 -5.96 -2.46
N LEU A 54 9.26 -6.49 -1.25
CA LEU A 54 8.31 -6.42 -0.14
C LEU A 54 8.74 -5.30 0.82
N LEU A 55 8.17 -4.12 0.67
CA LEU A 55 8.47 -2.93 1.47
C LEU A 55 7.33 -2.66 2.46
N PRO A 56 7.47 -3.03 3.75
CA PRO A 56 6.50 -2.72 4.79
C PRO A 56 6.43 -1.21 5.05
N PHE A 57 5.53 -0.79 5.94
CA PHE A 57 5.44 0.60 6.34
C PHE A 57 6.76 1.12 6.92
N VAL A 58 7.19 2.27 6.44
CA VAL A 58 8.46 2.92 6.82
C VAL A 58 8.19 4.33 7.34
N LYS A 59 8.82 4.66 8.48
CA LYS A 59 9.04 6.05 8.91
C LYS A 59 10.51 6.39 8.69
N PRO A 60 10.85 7.64 8.33
CA PRO A 60 12.24 8.05 8.13
C PRO A 60 13.18 7.65 9.28
N SER A 61 12.70 7.78 10.52
CA SER A 61 13.46 7.40 11.73
C SER A 61 13.81 5.91 11.80
N MET A 62 13.05 5.04 11.14
CA MET A 62 13.28 3.58 11.18
C MET A 62 14.44 3.15 10.30
N VAL A 63 14.75 3.93 9.27
CA VAL A 63 15.75 3.59 8.23
C VAL A 63 16.89 4.61 8.15
N LYS A 64 17.02 5.51 9.12
CA LYS A 64 18.07 6.55 9.13
C LYS A 64 19.50 6.00 9.01
N GLN A 65 19.77 4.80 9.53
CA GLN A 65 21.06 4.13 9.39
C GLN A 65 21.30 3.58 7.98
N VAL A 66 20.23 3.44 7.20
CA VAL A 66 20.27 2.90 5.82
C VAL A 66 20.39 4.02 4.80
N VAL A 67 19.62 5.10 4.98
CA VAL A 67 19.49 6.18 4.00
C VAL A 67 20.18 7.49 4.40
N GLY A 68 20.69 7.55 5.65
CA GLY A 68 21.34 8.72 6.20
C GLY A 68 20.38 9.74 6.83
N VAL A 69 20.92 10.91 7.10
CA VAL A 69 20.23 12.06 7.70
C VAL A 69 20.51 13.32 6.85
N ASP A 70 19.84 14.42 7.16
CA ASP A 70 20.11 15.72 6.54
C ASP A 70 21.41 16.36 7.08
N GLU A 71 21.77 17.53 6.56
CA GLU A 71 22.97 18.28 6.94
C GLU A 71 23.00 18.68 8.43
N ASN A 72 21.83 18.73 9.07
CA ASN A 72 21.66 19.08 10.48
C ASN A 72 21.55 17.85 11.39
N GLY A 73 21.64 16.62 10.85
CA GLY A 73 21.50 15.37 11.57
C GLY A 73 20.05 14.96 11.85
N ASN A 74 19.06 15.60 11.23
CA ASN A 74 17.66 15.25 11.33
C ASN A 74 17.30 14.12 10.35
N ASN A 75 16.15 13.46 10.59
CA ASN A 75 15.61 12.52 9.63
C ASN A 75 15.27 13.24 8.32
N LEU A 76 15.52 12.57 7.21
CA LEU A 76 15.08 13.01 5.88
C LEU A 76 13.55 13.09 5.82
N SER A 77 13.02 13.82 4.83
CA SER A 77 11.59 13.77 4.50
C SER A 77 11.17 12.34 4.11
N TYR A 78 9.87 12.04 4.16
CA TYR A 78 9.36 10.75 3.66
C TYR A 78 9.70 10.56 2.18
N ASN A 79 9.51 11.59 1.37
CA ASN A 79 9.82 11.56 -0.05
C ASN A 79 11.29 11.19 -0.29
N GLU A 80 12.22 11.91 0.31
CA GLU A 80 13.65 11.67 0.13
C GLU A 80 14.08 10.31 0.71
N THR A 81 13.50 9.91 1.84
CA THR A 81 13.74 8.62 2.47
C THR A 81 13.40 7.47 1.51
N LEU A 82 12.22 7.51 0.89
CA LEU A 82 11.77 6.44 0.00
C LEU A 82 12.56 6.43 -1.32
N HIS A 83 12.88 7.61 -1.87
CA HIS A 83 13.73 7.70 -3.05
C HIS A 83 15.12 7.11 -2.80
N ARG A 84 15.76 7.43 -1.67
CA ARG A 84 17.06 6.84 -1.31
C ARG A 84 16.95 5.35 -1.04
N LEU A 85 15.90 4.92 -0.30
CA LEU A 85 15.72 3.52 0.06
C LEU A 85 15.49 2.62 -1.16
N ILE A 86 14.64 3.04 -2.09
CA ILE A 86 14.35 2.31 -3.31
C ILE A 86 15.50 2.46 -4.32
N GLY A 87 16.09 3.65 -4.44
CA GLY A 87 17.17 3.93 -5.39
C GLY A 87 18.47 3.16 -5.13
N ARG A 88 18.65 2.61 -3.92
CA ARG A 88 19.80 1.74 -3.62
C ARG A 88 19.62 0.29 -4.06
N GLU A 89 18.38 -0.10 -4.41
CA GLU A 89 18.10 -1.47 -4.86
C GLU A 89 18.70 -1.72 -6.24
N LYS A 90 19.32 -2.89 -6.39
CA LYS A 90 19.88 -3.32 -7.69
C LYS A 90 18.78 -3.99 -8.51
N ILE A 91 17.90 -3.17 -9.08
CA ILE A 91 16.78 -3.63 -9.89
C ILE A 91 17.27 -3.91 -11.33
N ASN A 92 17.03 -5.12 -11.81
CA ASN A 92 17.31 -5.47 -13.20
C ASN A 92 16.09 -5.07 -14.05
N SER A 93 16.26 -4.06 -14.90
CA SER A 93 15.21 -3.55 -15.78
C SER A 93 14.73 -4.55 -16.84
N ASP A 94 15.50 -5.57 -17.15
CA ASP A 94 15.13 -6.60 -18.13
C ASP A 94 14.21 -7.69 -17.53
N GLU A 95 14.12 -7.75 -16.22
CA GLU A 95 13.24 -8.67 -15.49
C GLU A 95 11.94 -7.95 -15.07
N ARG A 96 10.89 -8.72 -14.83
CA ARG A 96 9.61 -8.18 -14.31
C ARG A 96 9.77 -7.88 -12.82
N ASN A 97 9.47 -6.63 -12.43
CA ASN A 97 9.68 -6.13 -11.07
C ASN A 97 8.36 -5.59 -10.50
N VAL A 98 7.95 -6.10 -9.37
CA VAL A 98 6.73 -5.73 -8.65
C VAL A 98 7.10 -5.19 -7.28
N LEU A 99 6.63 -3.99 -6.96
CA LEU A 99 6.69 -3.46 -5.61
C LEU A 99 5.40 -3.79 -4.85
N VAL A 100 5.53 -4.27 -3.62
CA VAL A 100 4.44 -4.36 -2.65
C VAL A 100 4.79 -3.40 -1.52
N SER A 101 4.02 -2.32 -1.34
CA SER A 101 4.37 -1.26 -0.39
C SER A 101 3.15 -0.73 0.36
N HIS A 102 3.39 -0.23 1.58
CA HIS A 102 2.36 0.37 2.42
C HIS A 102 2.76 1.80 2.82
N GLN A 103 2.61 2.74 1.89
CA GLN A 103 2.99 4.15 2.03
C GLN A 103 2.00 5.06 1.29
N PHE A 104 2.09 6.38 1.54
CA PHE A 104 1.26 7.36 0.88
C PHE A 104 1.97 7.94 -0.36
N TYR A 105 1.75 7.29 -1.51
CA TYR A 105 2.25 7.77 -2.81
C TYR A 105 1.24 8.68 -3.50
N LEU A 106 1.70 9.82 -3.96
CA LEU A 106 0.91 10.79 -4.70
C LEU A 106 1.33 10.86 -6.17
N PRO A 107 0.38 11.09 -7.10
CA PRO A 107 0.72 11.42 -8.47
C PRO A 107 1.67 12.60 -8.52
N VAL A 108 2.62 12.59 -9.45
CA VAL A 108 3.60 13.68 -9.63
C VAL A 108 2.88 15.03 -9.77
N GLY A 109 3.29 16.00 -8.96
CA GLY A 109 2.72 17.34 -8.96
C GLY A 109 1.39 17.51 -8.22
N LYS A 110 0.85 16.45 -7.63
CA LYS A 110 -0.32 16.49 -6.74
C LYS A 110 0.10 16.69 -5.30
N LYS A 111 -0.78 17.35 -4.51
CA LYS A 111 -0.63 17.50 -3.05
C LYS A 111 -1.65 16.64 -2.32
N ALA A 112 -1.36 16.30 -1.07
CA ALA A 112 -2.25 15.49 -0.24
C ALA A 112 -3.63 16.13 -0.06
N ASP A 113 -3.72 17.45 -0.01
CA ASP A 113 -4.98 18.20 0.13
C ASP A 113 -5.94 18.00 -1.07
N GLU A 114 -5.40 17.55 -2.21
CA GLU A 114 -6.20 17.25 -3.41
C GLU A 114 -6.75 15.82 -3.41
N ILE A 115 -6.38 15.00 -2.44
CA ILE A 115 -6.80 13.61 -2.32
C ILE A 115 -7.71 13.45 -1.11
N GLU A 116 -8.92 12.96 -1.37
CA GLU A 116 -9.88 12.64 -0.31
C GLU A 116 -9.38 11.43 0.49
N ARG A 117 -9.04 11.65 1.75
CA ARG A 117 -8.69 10.60 2.72
C ARG A 117 -9.93 10.20 3.52
N MET A 118 -9.98 8.95 3.93
CA MET A 118 -11.06 8.44 4.77
C MET A 118 -10.79 8.71 6.25
N GLU A 119 -11.86 8.86 7.04
CA GLU A 119 -11.75 9.09 8.50
C GLU A 119 -10.97 8.00 9.24
N SER A 120 -10.95 6.79 8.69
CA SER A 120 -10.21 5.65 9.24
C SER A 120 -8.70 5.68 8.92
N GLU A 121 -8.24 6.59 8.05
CA GLU A 121 -6.83 6.72 7.69
C GLU A 121 -6.12 7.66 8.66
N ILE A 122 -4.94 7.23 9.15
CA ILE A 122 -4.10 8.11 9.97
C ILE A 122 -3.47 9.17 9.07
N CYS A 123 -3.81 10.43 9.31
CA CYS A 123 -3.16 11.55 8.67
C CYS A 123 -2.05 12.09 9.57
N THR A 124 -0.83 12.22 9.04
CA THR A 124 0.25 12.91 9.74
C THR A 124 0.03 14.42 9.66
N VAL A 125 0.18 15.11 10.77
CA VAL A 125 0.01 16.57 10.83
C VAL A 125 0.94 17.24 9.81
N GLY A 126 0.38 18.10 8.95
CA GLY A 126 1.12 18.80 7.90
C GLY A 126 1.39 17.97 6.65
N ASN A 127 0.76 16.80 6.49
CA ASN A 127 0.91 15.93 5.30
C ASN A 127 2.37 15.58 4.96
N ILE A 128 3.22 15.48 5.98
CA ILE A 128 4.67 15.24 5.82
C ILE A 128 5.03 13.82 5.36
N ASP A 129 4.04 12.93 5.26
CA ASP A 129 4.17 11.53 4.85
C ASP A 129 3.98 11.30 3.34
N GLU A 130 3.89 12.38 2.56
CA GLU A 130 3.75 12.35 1.11
C GLU A 130 5.01 11.85 0.41
N ILE A 131 4.82 10.97 -0.58
CA ILE A 131 5.90 10.45 -1.44
C ILE A 131 5.46 10.62 -2.89
N SER A 132 6.32 11.22 -3.71
CA SER A 132 6.06 11.35 -5.14
C SER A 132 6.11 9.97 -5.82
N ALA A 133 5.13 9.69 -6.67
CA ALA A 133 5.00 8.38 -7.32
C ALA A 133 6.03 8.12 -8.43
N ASP A 134 6.88 9.09 -8.79
CA ASP A 134 7.98 8.90 -9.73
C ASP A 134 8.97 7.82 -9.25
N VAL A 135 9.13 7.65 -7.94
CA VAL A 135 9.94 6.56 -7.38
C VAL A 135 9.45 5.15 -7.78
N LEU A 136 8.20 5.02 -8.23
CA LEU A 136 7.60 3.76 -8.65
C LEU A 136 7.92 3.40 -10.11
N GLU A 137 8.43 4.34 -10.92
CA GLU A 137 8.63 4.16 -12.37
C GLU A 137 9.62 3.05 -12.75
N ILE A 138 10.45 2.65 -11.81
CA ILE A 138 11.39 1.52 -12.00
C ILE A 138 10.73 0.14 -11.89
N PHE A 139 9.44 0.07 -11.48
CA PHE A 139 8.68 -1.16 -11.33
C PHE A 139 7.64 -1.30 -12.46
N ASP A 140 7.40 -2.55 -12.89
CA ASP A 140 6.34 -2.86 -13.85
C ASP A 140 4.95 -2.74 -13.24
N TYR A 141 4.85 -2.99 -11.94
CA TYR A 141 3.62 -2.86 -11.17
C TYR A 141 3.91 -2.51 -9.71
N ALA A 142 3.08 -1.67 -9.11
CA ALA A 142 3.13 -1.40 -7.67
C ALA A 142 1.76 -1.68 -7.03
N ALA A 143 1.74 -2.69 -6.15
CA ALA A 143 0.60 -3.01 -5.28
C ALA A 143 0.72 -2.21 -3.99
N LEU A 144 -0.16 -1.22 -3.82
CA LEU A 144 -0.07 -0.23 -2.76
C LEU A 144 -1.16 -0.43 -1.70
N GLY A 145 -0.79 -0.32 -0.43
CA GLY A 145 -1.68 -0.22 0.71
C GLY A 145 -1.54 1.14 1.39
N HIS A 146 -2.28 1.37 2.45
CA HIS A 146 -2.38 2.59 3.25
C HIS A 146 -3.66 3.39 2.97
N ILE A 147 -3.98 3.67 1.72
CA ILE A 147 -5.20 4.38 1.34
C ILE A 147 -6.36 3.40 1.24
N HIS A 148 -7.47 3.72 1.93
CA HIS A 148 -8.65 2.85 2.03
C HIS A 148 -9.57 2.96 0.81
N LYS A 149 -9.47 4.05 0.07
CA LYS A 149 -10.21 4.25 -1.18
C LYS A 149 -9.45 3.63 -2.36
N PRO A 150 -10.10 2.83 -3.23
CA PRO A 150 -9.47 2.37 -4.46
C PRO A 150 -9.05 3.55 -5.33
N MET A 151 -7.76 3.67 -5.62
CA MET A 151 -7.23 4.77 -6.42
C MET A 151 -5.93 4.42 -7.14
N LYS A 152 -5.51 5.32 -8.04
CA LYS A 152 -4.24 5.24 -8.79
C LYS A 152 -3.27 6.27 -8.26
N ALA A 153 -2.02 5.88 -8.09
CA ALA A 153 -0.93 6.82 -7.80
C ALA A 153 -0.30 7.32 -9.12
N GLY A 154 -1.10 8.00 -9.95
CA GLY A 154 -0.66 8.58 -11.23
C GLY A 154 -0.72 7.63 -12.43
N SER A 155 -0.65 6.33 -12.24
CA SER A 155 -0.64 5.32 -13.31
C SER A 155 -1.62 4.18 -13.02
N GLU A 156 -2.11 3.52 -14.08
CA GLU A 156 -2.86 2.24 -13.97
C GLU A 156 -2.02 1.12 -13.36
N LEU A 157 -0.71 1.24 -13.41
CA LEU A 157 0.24 0.26 -12.91
C LEU A 157 0.58 0.45 -11.42
N TYR A 158 0.18 1.59 -10.81
CA TYR A 158 0.45 1.89 -9.39
C TYR A 158 -0.86 2.06 -8.65
N ARG A 159 -1.31 1.00 -7.96
CA ARG A 159 -2.69 0.87 -7.53
C ARG A 159 -2.84 0.65 -6.02
N TYR A 160 -3.68 1.47 -5.42
CA TYR A 160 -4.34 1.16 -4.16
C TYR A 160 -5.62 0.37 -4.44
N CYS A 161 -5.74 -0.84 -3.92
CA CYS A 161 -6.99 -1.59 -4.02
C CYS A 161 -8.04 -1.12 -3.00
N GLY A 162 -7.60 -0.36 -2.00
CA GLY A 162 -8.44 0.01 -0.86
C GLY A 162 -8.57 -1.12 0.16
N THR A 163 -9.46 -0.92 1.13
CA THR A 163 -9.81 -1.95 2.10
C THR A 163 -10.83 -2.95 1.52
N PRO A 164 -10.80 -4.23 1.93
CA PRO A 164 -11.75 -5.23 1.41
C PRO A 164 -13.20 -4.99 1.88
N LEU A 165 -13.37 -4.28 3.00
CA LEU A 165 -14.66 -3.90 3.58
C LEU A 165 -14.60 -2.42 4.00
N ALA A 166 -15.75 -1.76 4.13
CA ALA A 166 -15.83 -0.43 4.70
C ALA A 166 -15.38 -0.46 6.18
N CYS A 167 -14.36 0.30 6.53
CA CYS A 167 -13.81 0.42 7.88
C CYS A 167 -14.39 1.62 8.65
N SER A 168 -15.06 2.54 7.96
CA SER A 168 -15.70 3.72 8.53
C SER A 168 -16.97 4.09 7.78
N VAL A 169 -17.78 4.97 8.38
CA VAL A 169 -19.00 5.50 7.76
C VAL A 169 -18.68 6.31 6.49
N SER A 170 -17.55 6.99 6.44
CA SER A 170 -17.11 7.73 5.25
C SER A 170 -16.87 6.84 4.04
N GLU A 171 -16.71 5.53 4.24
CA GLU A 171 -16.52 4.53 3.19
C GLU A 171 -17.83 3.86 2.73
N ALA A 172 -18.98 4.24 3.28
CA ALA A 172 -20.26 3.57 3.08
C ALA A 172 -20.70 3.44 1.61
N GLN A 173 -20.31 4.36 0.74
CA GLN A 173 -20.68 4.37 -0.68
C GLN A 173 -19.57 3.84 -1.61
N GLN A 174 -18.47 3.35 -1.05
CA GLN A 174 -17.37 2.85 -1.86
C GLN A 174 -17.62 1.42 -2.35
N GLN A 175 -17.38 1.19 -3.63
CA GLN A 175 -17.26 -0.17 -4.15
C GLN A 175 -15.90 -0.74 -3.74
N LYS A 176 -15.94 -1.78 -2.92
CA LYS A 176 -14.74 -2.50 -2.50
C LYS A 176 -14.42 -3.64 -3.48
N GLY A 177 -13.15 -3.95 -3.63
CA GLY A 177 -12.72 -4.97 -4.59
C GLY A 177 -11.29 -5.42 -4.38
N ILE A 178 -10.90 -6.42 -5.14
CA ILE A 178 -9.52 -6.90 -5.27
C ILE A 178 -9.04 -6.56 -6.68
N ILE A 179 -7.77 -6.20 -6.82
CA ILE A 179 -7.16 -6.00 -8.13
C ILE A 179 -6.44 -7.30 -8.51
N MET A 180 -6.98 -8.00 -9.51
CA MET A 180 -6.28 -9.10 -10.16
C MET A 180 -5.29 -8.51 -11.16
N VAL A 181 -4.04 -8.98 -11.08
CA VAL A 181 -2.95 -8.52 -11.96
C VAL A 181 -2.45 -9.70 -12.78
N GLU A 182 -2.53 -9.58 -14.09
CA GLU A 182 -2.01 -10.54 -15.04
C GLU A 182 -0.74 -9.95 -15.66
N MET A 183 0.38 -10.66 -15.52
CA MET A 183 1.69 -10.24 -16.04
C MET A 183 2.14 -11.23 -17.12
N GLY A 184 2.22 -10.77 -18.35
CA GLY A 184 2.81 -11.51 -19.47
C GLY A 184 4.33 -11.32 -19.55
N VAL A 185 4.86 -11.18 -20.76
CA VAL A 185 6.27 -10.80 -20.95
C VAL A 185 6.56 -9.42 -20.37
N LYS A 186 7.83 -9.09 -20.21
CA LYS A 186 8.25 -7.78 -19.68
C LYS A 186 7.52 -6.63 -20.40
N GLY A 187 6.87 -5.76 -19.61
CA GLY A 187 6.06 -4.63 -20.07
C GLY A 187 4.57 -4.93 -20.30
N GLU A 188 4.17 -6.19 -20.27
CA GLU A 188 2.76 -6.56 -20.39
C GLU A 188 2.14 -6.77 -19.01
N VAL A 189 1.33 -5.81 -18.59
CA VAL A 189 0.59 -5.85 -17.31
C VAL A 189 -0.87 -5.48 -17.57
N LYS A 190 -1.79 -6.34 -17.14
CA LYS A 190 -3.22 -6.10 -17.21
C LYS A 190 -3.83 -6.17 -15.81
N THR A 191 -4.67 -5.22 -15.48
CA THR A 191 -5.37 -5.16 -14.19
C THR A 191 -6.87 -5.32 -14.38
N THR A 192 -7.50 -6.12 -13.52
CA THR A 192 -8.95 -6.31 -13.50
C THR A 192 -9.45 -6.16 -12.07
N ILE A 193 -10.46 -5.32 -11.87
CA ILE A 193 -11.09 -5.16 -10.56
C ILE A 193 -12.14 -6.25 -10.40
N LEU A 194 -11.97 -7.05 -9.35
CA LEU A 194 -12.93 -8.07 -8.90
C LEU A 194 -13.72 -7.47 -7.74
N PRO A 195 -15.02 -7.17 -7.90
CA PRO A 195 -15.82 -6.57 -6.83
C PRO A 195 -15.98 -7.55 -5.66
N LEU A 196 -15.99 -6.99 -4.45
CA LEU A 196 -16.30 -7.71 -3.23
C LEU A 196 -17.68 -7.32 -2.74
N GLU A 197 -18.51 -8.32 -2.48
CA GLU A 197 -19.82 -8.11 -1.89
C GLU A 197 -19.77 -8.50 -0.39
N PRO A 198 -19.88 -7.53 0.53
CA PRO A 198 -19.87 -7.82 1.95
C PRO A 198 -21.19 -8.48 2.37
N LEU A 199 -21.13 -9.35 3.37
CA LEU A 199 -22.32 -9.96 3.97
C LEU A 199 -23.29 -8.90 4.55
N ARG A 200 -22.73 -7.78 5.03
CA ARG A 200 -23.45 -6.60 5.52
C ARG A 200 -22.72 -5.36 5.06
N GLN A 201 -23.47 -4.41 4.56
CA GLN A 201 -22.95 -3.12 4.12
C GLN A 201 -22.94 -2.10 5.25
N VAL A 202 -22.11 -1.08 5.12
CA VAL A 202 -22.23 0.15 5.92
C VAL A 202 -23.09 1.13 5.14
N LYS A 203 -24.15 1.64 5.75
CA LYS A 203 -25.12 2.54 5.13
C LYS A 203 -25.31 3.79 5.97
N VAL A 204 -25.53 4.90 5.30
CA VAL A 204 -26.00 6.15 5.92
C VAL A 204 -27.44 6.36 5.50
N VAL A 205 -28.34 6.37 6.46
CA VAL A 205 -29.77 6.62 6.25
C VAL A 205 -30.09 8.02 6.78
N LYS A 206 -30.74 8.84 5.96
CA LYS A 206 -31.15 10.19 6.34
C LYS A 206 -32.68 10.31 6.21
N GLY A 207 -33.32 10.81 7.22
CA GLY A 207 -34.77 10.99 7.23
C GLY A 207 -35.29 11.35 8.61
N THR A 208 -36.62 11.46 8.73
CA THR A 208 -37.29 11.60 10.03
C THR A 208 -37.16 10.27 10.82
N LEU A 209 -37.30 10.33 12.13
CA LEU A 209 -37.25 9.13 12.97
C LEU A 209 -38.26 8.06 12.52
N GLU A 210 -39.46 8.47 12.08
CA GLU A 210 -40.47 7.52 11.58
C GLU A 210 -40.05 6.84 10.27
N GLU A 211 -39.37 7.55 9.37
CA GLU A 211 -38.87 7.01 8.11
C GLU A 211 -37.75 6.03 8.38
N VAL A 212 -36.77 6.41 9.21
CA VAL A 212 -35.64 5.58 9.56
C VAL A 212 -36.05 4.28 10.24
N LEU A 213 -37.04 4.35 11.17
CA LEU A 213 -37.54 3.16 11.88
C LEU A 213 -38.33 2.20 10.97
N LYS A 214 -38.83 2.67 9.82
CA LYS A 214 -39.48 1.80 8.82
C LYS A 214 -38.48 1.03 7.95
N GLU A 215 -37.23 1.51 7.84
CA GLU A 215 -36.19 0.83 7.09
C GLU A 215 -35.60 -0.32 7.91
N SER A 216 -36.24 -1.48 7.83
CA SER A 216 -35.67 -2.70 8.41
C SER A 216 -34.60 -3.29 7.49
N CYS A 217 -33.35 -3.26 7.91
CA CYS A 217 -32.26 -3.94 7.20
C CYS A 217 -31.33 -4.70 8.16
N LYS A 218 -30.48 -5.58 7.60
CA LYS A 218 -29.46 -6.34 8.37
C LYS A 218 -28.09 -5.67 8.31
N ASP A 219 -27.97 -4.53 7.66
CA ASP A 219 -26.74 -3.78 7.45
C ASP A 219 -26.34 -2.96 8.69
N TYR A 220 -25.10 -2.48 8.70
CA TYR A 220 -24.63 -1.51 9.68
C TYR A 220 -25.13 -0.13 9.26
N VAL A 221 -25.98 0.50 10.07
CA VAL A 221 -26.65 1.75 9.72
C VAL A 221 -26.21 2.87 10.64
N THR A 222 -25.83 3.99 10.04
CA THR A 222 -25.69 5.29 10.72
C THR A 222 -26.84 6.19 10.29
N VAL A 223 -27.44 6.91 11.27
CA VAL A 223 -28.58 7.81 11.08
C VAL A 223 -28.17 9.25 11.32
#